data_aaea061d8d9dfdb23d111a9cdeb3299e
#
_entry.id   aaea061d8d9dfdb23d111a9cdeb3299e
#
_cell.length_a   1.000
_cell.length_b   1.000
_cell.length_c   1.000
_cell.angle_alpha   90.00
_cell.angle_beta   90.00
_cell.angle_gamma   90.00
#
_symmetry.space_group_name_H-M   'P 1'
#
loop_
_entity.id
_entity.type
_entity.pdbx_description
1 polymer ?
#
loop_
_entity_poly.entity_id
_entity_poly.type
_entity_poly.pdbx_seq_one_letter_code
_entity_poly.pdbx_strand_id
1 'polypeptide(L)'
;MKIKYLELIIKKLLTIGEALIDMIPSNTGRIMDVNNFTPKVGGAPLNVCGAYTKLGGSSNIITMLGKDPFGDKIVNELIGFGINTDYVKRTNAANTSLTFVALDENANREFSFYRNMGADMLMSEDDVDKNWFMDAYALHFCSVSLGNFPMRKAYNKACLLYTSPSPRD
;
A
#
# COMPACT_ATOMS: atom_id res chain seq x y z
N MET A 1 -2.12 -4.48 46.43
CA MET A 1 -3.06 -4.53 45.26
C MET A 1 -2.22 -4.40 44.02
N LYS A 2 -1.88 -5.53 43.35
CA LYS A 2 -1.07 -5.51 42.12
C LYS A 2 -1.99 -5.14 40.97
N ILE A 3 -1.84 -3.95 40.43
CA ILE A 3 -2.45 -3.56 39.15
C ILE A 3 -1.79 -4.44 38.09
N LYS A 4 -2.52 -5.43 37.57
CA LYS A 4 -2.17 -6.12 36.37
C LYS A 4 -2.16 -5.05 35.27
N TYR A 5 -0.98 -4.67 34.80
CA TYR A 5 -0.85 -4.00 33.51
C TYR A 5 -1.48 -4.96 32.48
N LEU A 6 -2.68 -4.64 32.01
CA LEU A 6 -3.15 -5.20 30.75
C LEU A 6 -2.09 -4.85 29.72
N GLU A 7 -1.36 -5.85 29.24
CA GLU A 7 -0.62 -5.72 28.00
C GLU A 7 -1.63 -5.24 26.96
N LEU A 8 -1.51 -3.99 26.56
CA LEU A 8 -2.24 -3.49 25.38
C LEU A 8 -1.72 -4.32 24.23
N ILE A 9 -2.47 -5.35 23.84
CA ILE A 9 -2.19 -6.08 22.61
C ILE A 9 -2.38 -5.05 21.49
N ILE A 10 -1.28 -4.52 20.99
CA ILE A 10 -1.29 -3.60 19.86
C ILE A 10 -1.82 -4.41 18.68
N LYS A 11 -3.08 -4.12 18.32
CA LYS A 11 -3.77 -4.82 17.26
C LYS A 11 -3.14 -4.45 15.92
N LYS A 12 -2.73 -5.44 15.14
CA LYS A 12 -2.08 -5.26 13.85
C LYS A 12 -3.10 -5.03 12.74
N LEU A 13 -3.01 -3.89 12.06
CA LEU A 13 -3.74 -3.65 10.83
C LEU A 13 -2.92 -4.17 9.65
N LEU A 14 -3.52 -5.03 8.83
CA LEU A 14 -3.01 -5.36 7.51
C LEU A 14 -3.70 -4.49 6.47
N THR A 15 -2.91 -3.94 5.56
CA THR A 15 -3.44 -3.35 4.33
C THR A 15 -2.89 -4.13 3.14
N ILE A 16 -3.68 -4.29 2.09
CA ILE A 16 -3.25 -4.93 0.86
C ILE A 16 -3.61 -4.04 -0.33
N GLY A 17 -2.69 -3.85 -1.25
CA GLY A 17 -2.93 -3.11 -2.48
C GLY A 17 -1.75 -2.32 -2.98
N GLU A 18 -2.07 -1.27 -3.74
CA GLU A 18 -1.09 -0.42 -4.38
C GLU A 18 -0.31 0.42 -3.36
N ALA A 19 1.00 0.47 -3.58
CA ALA A 19 1.89 1.49 -3.09
C ALA A 19 2.63 2.06 -4.32
N LEU A 20 2.59 3.36 -4.49
CA LEU A 20 3.03 4.03 -5.70
C LEU A 20 3.64 5.41 -5.40
N ILE A 21 4.11 6.07 -6.43
CA ILE A 21 4.58 7.46 -6.33
C ILE A 21 3.58 8.38 -7.01
N ASP A 22 3.07 9.34 -6.25
CA ASP A 22 2.31 10.47 -6.76
C ASP A 22 3.28 11.59 -7.15
N MET A 23 3.29 11.91 -8.43
CA MET A 23 4.06 13.01 -9.02
C MET A 23 3.23 14.29 -8.87
N ILE A 24 3.51 15.06 -7.82
CA ILE A 24 2.77 16.27 -7.46
C ILE A 24 3.29 17.47 -8.26
N PRO A 25 2.43 18.21 -8.97
CA PRO A 25 2.85 19.31 -9.81
C PRO A 25 3.35 20.51 -8.99
N SER A 26 4.26 21.28 -9.56
CA SER A 26 4.77 22.54 -8.98
C SER A 26 3.82 23.73 -9.17
N ASN A 27 2.87 23.63 -10.11
CA ASN A 27 1.91 24.66 -10.49
C ASN A 27 0.57 24.06 -10.86
N THR A 28 -0.48 24.85 -10.84
CA THR A 28 -1.80 24.50 -11.37
C THR A 28 -1.78 24.52 -12.90
N GLY A 29 -2.66 23.75 -13.52
CA GLY A 29 -2.80 23.63 -14.97
C GLY A 29 -2.91 22.19 -15.42
N ARG A 30 -2.98 21.97 -16.74
CA ARG A 30 -3.02 20.62 -17.32
C ARG A 30 -1.67 19.93 -17.12
N ILE A 31 -1.66 18.60 -16.99
CA ILE A 31 -0.42 17.81 -16.83
C ILE A 31 0.64 18.17 -17.88
N MET A 32 0.21 18.40 -19.12
CA MET A 32 1.12 18.73 -20.22
C MET A 32 1.82 20.11 -20.09
N ASP A 33 1.30 20.98 -19.26
CA ASP A 33 1.82 22.34 -19.05
C ASP A 33 2.69 22.44 -17.76
N VAL A 34 2.81 21.32 -17.01
CA VAL A 34 3.60 21.25 -15.79
C VAL A 34 5.06 20.93 -16.09
N ASN A 35 5.96 21.83 -15.69
CA ASN A 35 7.39 21.67 -15.94
C ASN A 35 8.13 20.84 -14.85
N ASN A 36 7.63 20.84 -13.61
CA ASN A 36 8.27 20.18 -12.50
C ASN A 36 7.27 19.40 -11.65
N PHE A 37 7.69 18.21 -11.21
CA PHE A 37 6.94 17.36 -10.31
C PHE A 37 7.77 16.96 -9.10
N THR A 38 7.12 16.91 -7.95
CA THR A 38 7.74 16.39 -6.71
C THR A 38 7.21 14.97 -6.44
N PRO A 39 8.07 13.94 -6.40
CA PRO A 39 7.65 12.58 -6.10
C PRO A 39 7.27 12.44 -4.62
N LYS A 40 6.05 12.03 -4.34
CA LYS A 40 5.53 11.71 -3.02
C LYS A 40 5.10 10.25 -2.97
N VAL A 41 5.36 9.60 -1.86
CA VAL A 41 4.86 8.25 -1.61
C VAL A 41 3.36 8.31 -1.38
N GLY A 42 2.61 7.45 -2.07
CA GLY A 42 1.17 7.40 -2.07
C GLY A 42 0.62 5.98 -2.29
N GLY A 43 -0.66 5.91 -2.57
CA GLY A 43 -1.45 4.69 -2.64
C GLY A 43 -2.43 4.62 -1.48
N ALA A 44 -3.71 4.35 -1.78
CA ALA A 44 -4.75 4.41 -0.76
C ALA A 44 -4.53 3.42 0.40
N PRO A 45 -4.17 2.13 0.18
CA PRO A 45 -3.86 1.21 1.27
C PRO A 45 -2.64 1.64 2.08
N LEU A 46 -1.61 2.21 1.44
CA LEU A 46 -0.42 2.71 2.13
C LEU A 46 -0.76 3.91 3.01
N ASN A 47 -1.60 4.83 2.52
CA ASN A 47 -2.02 6.00 3.29
C ASN A 47 -2.78 5.60 4.57
N VAL A 48 -3.64 4.57 4.49
CA VAL A 48 -4.34 4.01 5.66
C VAL A 48 -3.35 3.39 6.65
N CYS A 49 -2.38 2.61 6.14
CA CYS A 49 -1.30 2.03 6.92
C CYS A 49 -0.52 3.10 7.69
N GLY A 50 -0.08 4.16 6.99
CA GLY A 50 0.64 5.28 7.59
C GLY A 50 -0.16 6.06 8.62
N ALA A 51 -1.43 6.33 8.35
CA ALA A 51 -2.32 7.02 9.27
C ALA A 51 -2.52 6.21 10.56
N TYR A 52 -2.77 4.91 10.45
CA TYR A 52 -2.96 4.03 11.60
C TYR A 52 -1.70 3.95 12.48
N THR A 53 -0.52 3.84 11.85
CA THR A 53 0.75 3.82 12.60
C THR A 53 1.03 5.15 13.29
N LYS A 54 0.75 6.29 12.65
CA LYS A 54 0.87 7.61 13.29
C LYS A 54 -0.04 7.80 14.50
N LEU A 55 -1.17 7.10 14.54
CA LEU A 55 -2.09 7.10 15.69
C LEU A 55 -1.68 6.10 16.78
N GLY A 56 -0.50 5.50 16.67
CA GLY A 56 0.06 4.58 17.69
C GLY A 56 -0.30 3.11 17.45
N GLY A 57 -0.90 2.76 16.31
CA GLY A 57 -1.17 1.38 15.92
C GLY A 57 0.06 0.69 15.31
N SER A 58 -0.01 -0.63 15.16
CA SER A 58 0.95 -1.43 14.39
C SER A 58 0.34 -1.81 13.05
N SER A 59 1.06 -1.59 11.96
CA SER A 59 0.54 -1.93 10.63
C SER A 59 1.60 -2.54 9.72
N ASN A 60 1.13 -3.34 8.76
CA ASN A 60 1.92 -3.88 7.66
C ASN A 60 1.17 -3.67 6.35
N ILE A 61 1.92 -3.42 5.28
CA ILE A 61 1.36 -3.37 3.94
C ILE A 61 1.79 -4.60 3.13
N ILE A 62 0.83 -5.26 2.52
CA ILE A 62 1.01 -6.34 1.56
C ILE A 62 0.97 -5.72 0.17
N THR A 63 2.11 -5.62 -0.48
CA THR A 63 2.25 -4.99 -1.79
C THR A 63 3.46 -5.54 -2.55
N MET A 64 3.55 -5.21 -3.83
CA MET A 64 4.73 -5.49 -4.63
C MET A 64 5.25 -4.21 -5.28
N LEU A 65 6.56 -4.00 -5.21
CA LEU A 65 7.26 -2.84 -5.77
C LEU A 65 8.33 -3.29 -6.76
N GLY A 66 8.63 -2.45 -7.72
CA GLY A 66 9.77 -2.65 -8.59
C GLY A 66 11.10 -2.60 -7.84
N LYS A 67 12.10 -3.33 -8.31
CA LYS A 67 13.50 -3.15 -7.88
C LYS A 67 14.09 -1.94 -8.60
N ASP A 68 13.58 -0.77 -8.25
CA ASP A 68 13.92 0.51 -8.84
C ASP A 68 14.01 1.62 -7.77
N PRO A 69 14.56 2.81 -8.08
CA PRO A 69 14.72 3.88 -7.10
C PRO A 69 13.41 4.36 -6.45
N PHE A 70 12.27 4.25 -7.13
CA PHE A 70 10.98 4.62 -6.56
C PHE A 70 10.48 3.58 -5.56
N GLY A 71 10.68 2.29 -5.86
CA GLY A 71 10.42 1.23 -4.91
C GLY A 71 11.29 1.34 -3.65
N ASP A 72 12.56 1.72 -3.80
CA ASP A 72 13.46 1.97 -2.67
C ASP A 72 13.00 3.18 -1.86
N LYS A 73 12.55 4.25 -2.52
CA LYS A 73 11.99 5.43 -1.84
C LYS A 73 10.78 5.05 -1.00
N ILE A 74 9.86 4.23 -1.52
CA ILE A 74 8.67 3.77 -0.77
C ILE A 74 9.10 2.97 0.46
N VAL A 75 9.99 1.99 0.31
CA VAL A 75 10.49 1.16 1.43
C VAL A 75 11.14 2.02 2.51
N ASN A 76 11.99 2.96 2.13
CA ASN A 76 12.67 3.85 3.09
C ASN A 76 11.66 4.74 3.84
N GLU A 77 10.62 5.22 3.19
CA GLU A 77 9.58 6.04 3.82
C GLU A 77 8.71 5.21 4.77
N LEU A 78 8.35 3.97 4.40
CA LEU A 78 7.67 3.04 5.30
C LEU A 78 8.47 2.78 6.58
N ILE A 79 9.77 2.50 6.44
CA ILE A 79 10.69 2.31 7.59
C ILE A 79 10.73 3.58 8.44
N GLY A 80 10.84 4.76 7.82
CA GLY A 80 10.85 6.05 8.51
C GLY A 80 9.57 6.33 9.31
N PHE A 81 8.43 5.78 8.90
CA PHE A 81 7.16 5.83 9.64
C PHE A 81 7.01 4.73 10.69
N GLY A 82 7.96 3.80 10.81
CA GLY A 82 7.87 2.66 11.72
C GLY A 82 6.91 1.56 11.23
N ILE A 83 6.62 1.54 9.93
CA ILE A 83 5.79 0.50 9.30
C ILE A 83 6.70 -0.67 8.92
N ASN A 84 6.31 -1.89 9.33
CA ASN A 84 7.05 -3.08 8.97
C ASN A 84 6.92 -3.40 7.47
N THR A 85 8.04 -3.73 6.84
CA THR A 85 8.17 -3.96 5.39
C THR A 85 8.31 -5.43 5.00
N ASP A 86 8.18 -6.39 5.95
CA ASP A 86 8.38 -7.82 5.69
C ASP A 86 7.42 -8.39 4.64
N TYR A 87 6.27 -7.73 4.43
CA TYR A 87 5.24 -8.17 3.47
C TYR A 87 5.30 -7.39 2.15
N VAL A 88 6.34 -6.56 1.97
CA VAL A 88 6.60 -5.85 0.72
C VAL A 88 7.44 -6.74 -0.19
N LYS A 89 6.84 -7.21 -1.28
CA LYS A 89 7.56 -7.98 -2.30
C LYS A 89 8.28 -7.05 -3.28
N ARG A 90 9.36 -7.53 -3.87
CA ARG A 90 10.15 -6.78 -4.86
C ARG A 90 10.32 -7.59 -6.14
N THR A 91 10.12 -6.95 -7.29
CA THR A 91 10.23 -7.61 -8.61
C THR A 91 11.11 -6.83 -9.58
N ASN A 92 11.75 -7.57 -10.52
CA ASN A 92 12.41 -7.00 -11.70
C ASN A 92 11.48 -7.03 -12.94
N ALA A 93 10.31 -7.65 -12.82
CA ALA A 93 9.42 -7.86 -13.97
C ALA A 93 8.62 -6.59 -14.35
N ALA A 94 8.52 -5.62 -13.44
CA ALA A 94 7.85 -4.36 -13.70
C ALA A 94 8.39 -3.25 -12.79
N ASN A 95 8.20 -2.01 -13.21
CA ASN A 95 8.56 -0.84 -12.43
C ASN A 95 7.49 -0.52 -11.37
N THR A 96 7.91 0.20 -10.34
CA THR A 96 7.01 0.83 -9.36
C THR A 96 6.04 1.77 -10.09
N SER A 97 4.76 1.65 -9.77
CA SER A 97 3.71 2.47 -10.38
C SER A 97 3.86 3.94 -10.05
N LEU A 98 3.57 4.79 -11.04
CA LEU A 98 3.54 6.24 -10.89
C LEU A 98 2.15 6.77 -11.22
N THR A 99 1.78 7.87 -10.57
CA THR A 99 0.59 8.64 -10.89
C THR A 99 0.97 10.12 -11.01
N PHE A 100 0.70 10.73 -12.15
CA PHE A 100 0.83 12.17 -12.29
C PHE A 100 -0.48 12.84 -11.90
N VAL A 101 -0.37 13.85 -11.07
CA VAL A 101 -1.52 14.64 -10.60
C VAL A 101 -1.45 16.01 -11.25
N ALA A 102 -2.57 16.54 -11.70
CA ALA A 102 -2.72 17.94 -12.03
C ALA A 102 -3.85 18.55 -11.21
N LEU A 103 -3.78 19.85 -11.01
CA LEU A 103 -4.79 20.63 -10.32
C LEU A 103 -5.23 21.75 -11.26
N ASP A 104 -6.50 21.81 -11.61
CA ASP A 104 -7.04 22.95 -12.33
C ASP A 104 -7.17 24.20 -11.40
N GLU A 105 -7.58 25.32 -11.98
CA GLU A 105 -7.75 26.59 -11.24
C GLU A 105 -8.82 26.51 -10.14
N ASN A 106 -9.72 25.52 -10.20
CA ASN A 106 -10.77 25.26 -9.21
C ASN A 106 -10.36 24.18 -8.20
N ALA A 107 -9.08 23.76 -8.19
CA ALA A 107 -8.54 22.66 -7.39
C ALA A 107 -9.15 21.28 -7.69
N ASN A 108 -9.79 21.09 -8.86
CA ASN A 108 -10.16 19.75 -9.32
C ASN A 108 -8.90 18.99 -9.72
N ARG A 109 -8.89 17.70 -9.40
CA ARG A 109 -7.75 16.81 -9.67
C ARG A 109 -7.94 16.07 -10.98
N GLU A 110 -6.93 16.14 -11.83
CA GLU A 110 -6.75 15.24 -12.97
C GLU A 110 -5.66 14.21 -12.62
N PHE A 111 -5.87 12.94 -12.99
CA PHE A 111 -4.90 11.89 -12.75
C PHE A 111 -4.50 11.23 -14.06
N SER A 112 -3.21 11.07 -14.27
CA SER A 112 -2.66 10.26 -15.35
C SER A 112 -1.84 9.11 -14.76
N PHE A 113 -2.35 7.88 -14.91
CA PHE A 113 -1.76 6.69 -14.30
C PHE A 113 -0.72 6.06 -15.25
N TYR A 114 0.52 6.06 -14.82
CA TYR A 114 1.60 5.28 -15.41
C TYR A 114 1.74 3.96 -14.63
N ARG A 115 0.69 3.17 -14.71
CA ARG A 115 0.48 1.92 -13.96
C ARG A 115 0.03 0.79 -14.88
N ASN A 116 0.39 0.84 -16.16
CA ASN A 116 0.09 -0.24 -17.09
C ASN A 116 1.05 -1.41 -16.83
N MET A 117 0.53 -2.49 -16.20
CA MET A 117 1.32 -3.61 -15.67
C MET A 117 2.43 -3.17 -14.70
N GLY A 118 2.11 -2.23 -13.79
CA GLY A 118 3.02 -1.85 -12.70
C GLY A 118 3.27 -3.00 -11.72
N ALA A 119 4.35 -2.91 -10.95
CA ALA A 119 4.78 -3.98 -10.05
C ALA A 119 3.68 -4.45 -9.09
N ASP A 120 2.91 -3.52 -8.52
CA ASP A 120 1.80 -3.83 -7.61
C ASP A 120 0.69 -4.67 -8.27
N MET A 121 0.47 -4.51 -9.58
CA MET A 121 -0.52 -5.29 -10.34
C MET A 121 -0.08 -6.74 -10.57
N LEU A 122 1.23 -7.02 -10.53
CA LEU A 122 1.78 -8.36 -10.76
C LEU A 122 1.74 -9.26 -9.53
N MET A 123 1.48 -8.70 -8.35
CA MET A 123 1.34 -9.51 -7.14
C MET A 123 0.25 -10.55 -7.33
N SER A 124 0.59 -11.81 -7.10
CA SER A 124 -0.28 -12.95 -7.32
C SER A 124 -0.74 -13.60 -6.01
N GLU A 125 -1.64 -14.57 -6.11
CA GLU A 125 -2.06 -15.35 -4.94
C GLU A 125 -0.90 -16.13 -4.29
N ASP A 126 0.13 -16.52 -5.08
CA ASP A 126 1.29 -17.26 -4.56
C ASP A 126 2.21 -16.38 -3.69
N ASP A 127 2.13 -15.07 -3.86
CA ASP A 127 2.90 -14.11 -3.06
C ASP A 127 2.30 -13.86 -1.66
N VAL A 128 1.09 -14.35 -1.39
CA VAL A 128 0.37 -14.11 -0.13
C VAL A 128 0.57 -15.29 0.82
N ASP A 129 1.25 -15.04 1.96
CA ASP A 129 1.49 -16.05 2.98
C ASP A 129 0.39 -16.03 4.05
N LYS A 130 -0.17 -17.21 4.37
CA LYS A 130 -1.20 -17.38 5.40
C LYS A 130 -0.78 -16.92 6.80
N ASN A 131 0.51 -17.03 7.12
CA ASN A 131 1.04 -16.68 8.43
C ASN A 131 0.96 -15.17 8.71
N TRP A 132 0.83 -14.34 7.69
CA TRP A 132 0.72 -12.88 7.84
C TRP A 132 -0.56 -12.45 8.56
N PHE A 133 -1.60 -13.31 8.54
CA PHE A 133 -2.94 -13.00 9.04
C PHE A 133 -3.18 -13.44 10.49
N MET A 134 -2.26 -14.23 11.09
CA MET A 134 -2.47 -14.83 12.41
C MET A 134 -2.71 -13.81 13.54
N ASP A 135 -2.04 -12.64 13.48
CA ASP A 135 -2.15 -11.57 14.47
C ASP A 135 -2.92 -10.36 13.95
N ALA A 136 -3.54 -10.49 12.78
CA ALA A 136 -4.24 -9.39 12.16
C ALA A 136 -5.58 -9.12 12.86
N TYR A 137 -5.79 -7.90 13.30
CA TYR A 137 -7.06 -7.42 13.84
C TYR A 137 -8.03 -7.00 12.73
N ALA A 138 -7.49 -6.42 11.66
CA ALA A 138 -8.26 -5.96 10.51
C ALA A 138 -7.45 -6.13 9.23
N LEU A 139 -8.15 -6.38 8.13
CA LEU A 139 -7.62 -6.35 6.78
C LEU A 139 -8.33 -5.23 6.01
N HIS A 140 -7.54 -4.27 5.52
CA HIS A 140 -8.03 -3.18 4.68
C HIS A 140 -7.56 -3.34 3.24
N PHE A 141 -8.43 -3.09 2.27
CA PHE A 141 -8.13 -3.05 0.85
C PHE A 141 -8.96 -1.99 0.12
N CYS A 142 -8.47 -1.54 -1.04
CA CYS A 142 -9.13 -0.55 -1.87
C CYS A 142 -9.55 -1.14 -3.22
N SER A 143 -10.54 -0.53 -3.86
CA SER A 143 -11.12 -1.05 -5.11
C SER A 143 -10.21 -0.92 -6.35
N VAL A 144 -9.26 0.00 -6.34
CA VAL A 144 -8.36 0.29 -7.50
C VAL A 144 -7.60 -0.95 -7.97
N SER A 145 -7.27 -1.86 -7.06
CA SER A 145 -6.53 -3.09 -7.38
C SER A 145 -7.44 -4.31 -7.64
N LEU A 146 -8.75 -4.12 -7.75
CA LEU A 146 -9.71 -5.18 -8.11
C LEU A 146 -9.91 -5.37 -9.62
N GLY A 147 -9.11 -4.69 -10.45
CA GLY A 147 -9.13 -4.86 -11.90
C GLY A 147 -8.76 -6.28 -12.36
N ASN A 148 -8.84 -6.53 -13.67
CA ASN A 148 -8.55 -7.85 -14.22
C ASN A 148 -7.04 -8.10 -14.40
N PHE A 149 -6.33 -8.25 -13.29
CA PHE A 149 -4.88 -8.55 -13.25
C PHE A 149 -4.56 -9.40 -11.99
N PRO A 150 -3.34 -9.96 -11.87
CA PRO A 150 -2.98 -10.92 -10.80
C PRO A 150 -3.32 -10.46 -9.38
N MET A 151 -3.17 -9.19 -9.05
CA MET A 151 -3.45 -8.62 -7.74
C MET A 151 -4.88 -8.91 -7.24
N ARG A 152 -5.87 -9.01 -8.15
CA ARG A 152 -7.24 -9.41 -7.79
C ARG A 152 -7.28 -10.78 -7.14
N LYS A 153 -6.47 -11.74 -7.59
CA LYS A 153 -6.39 -13.09 -6.98
C LYS A 153 -5.69 -13.03 -5.63
N ALA A 154 -4.64 -12.21 -5.49
CA ALA A 154 -4.00 -11.96 -4.21
C ALA A 154 -4.99 -11.39 -3.17
N TYR A 155 -5.84 -10.44 -3.57
CA TYR A 155 -6.92 -9.91 -2.73
C TYR A 155 -7.90 -10.99 -2.28
N ASN A 156 -8.39 -11.78 -3.23
CA ASN A 156 -9.34 -12.84 -2.92
C ASN A 156 -8.75 -13.85 -1.93
N LYS A 157 -7.49 -14.25 -2.13
CA LYS A 157 -6.77 -15.13 -1.20
C LYS A 157 -6.61 -14.48 0.17
N ALA A 158 -6.21 -13.22 0.24
CA ALA A 158 -6.06 -12.48 1.49
C ALA A 158 -7.38 -12.41 2.27
N CYS A 159 -8.49 -12.10 1.58
CA CYS A 159 -9.82 -12.10 2.20
C CYS A 159 -10.20 -13.48 2.75
N LEU A 160 -9.98 -14.54 1.98
CA LEU A 160 -10.28 -15.91 2.43
C LEU A 160 -9.44 -16.30 3.65
N LEU A 161 -8.13 -16.00 3.64
CA LEU A 161 -7.23 -16.32 4.75
C LEU A 161 -7.60 -15.52 6.02
N TYR A 162 -8.01 -14.26 5.87
CA TYR A 162 -8.41 -13.42 6.99
C TYR A 162 -9.76 -13.84 7.60
N THR A 163 -10.72 -14.28 6.77
CA THR A 163 -12.08 -14.64 7.21
C THR A 163 -12.26 -16.12 7.50
N SER A 164 -11.29 -16.98 7.15
CA SER A 164 -11.37 -18.41 7.46
C SER A 164 -11.34 -18.62 8.97
N PRO A 165 -12.18 -19.52 9.51
CA PRO A 165 -12.12 -19.88 10.91
C PRO A 165 -10.73 -20.38 11.26
N SER A 166 -10.21 -19.91 12.39
CA SER A 166 -8.91 -20.35 12.91
C SER A 166 -8.95 -21.87 13.17
N PRO A 167 -7.87 -22.62 12.89
CA PRO A 167 -7.77 -24.03 13.30
C PRO A 167 -7.85 -24.24 14.82
N ARG A 168 -8.13 -23.20 15.58
CA ARG A 168 -8.27 -23.19 17.04
C ARG A 168 -9.73 -23.23 17.54
N ASP A 169 -10.68 -23.29 16.62
CA ASP A 169 -12.11 -23.48 16.94
C ASP A 169 -12.52 -24.93 16.84
#